data_97be95faccc25640258a166a09f31332
#
_entry.id   97be95faccc25640258a166a09f31332
#
_cell.length_a   1.000
_cell.length_b   1.000
_cell.length_c   1.000
_cell.angle_alpha   90.00
_cell.angle_beta   90.00
_cell.angle_gamma   90.00
#
_symmetry.space_group_name_H-M   'P 1'
#
loop_
_entity.id
_entity.type
_entity.pdbx_description
1 polymer ?
#
loop_
_entity_poly.entity_id
_entity_poly.type
_entity_poly.pdbx_seq_one_letter_code
_entity_poly.pdbx_strand_id
1 'polypeptide(L)'
;ASLAMALSIAISLENLPFFAVMLAGLATLFVVDGAKMRASMGWFAGGALVAFPACFAATVAPARYLLSACDAYSAVHLAALAAGTLGFAALAALAPRLATMRGRAAAVAVVGAAVIAPIAAIAPKCVGDPLGGLDPLLRELWLSHVTEATPLLKFWDKTPNLVVVMGLPMILGFAAALAEAVREHGIARRRWLLVAAAIGIGFAAGMWQVRVFSSVTPIAMAPLVIAVVAVAHRVGASFSGFTRALLAGVFCIGVSPVGLASILPRPEKDGNIATVVQATEESLCLKPAALEPLKHLEPARVAASVNLGPYLLAHTHHSVFAGPYHRDNHGNRIVVDAFLAPPDEAEQILRAAGAQMVLWCARDVSDFALHAPNGLGAALLRGAIPEWLEPLPESTKQLLVFAVRPKQ
;
A
#
# COMPACT_ATOMS: atom_id res chain seq x y z
N ALA A 1 18.08 -13.76 -5.69
CA ALA A 1 16.63 -13.64 -5.89
C ALA A 1 15.87 -13.85 -4.57
N SER A 2 16.04 -15.02 -3.89
CA SER A 2 15.34 -15.37 -2.65
C SER A 2 15.55 -14.36 -1.52
N LEU A 3 16.77 -13.86 -1.30
CA LEU A 3 17.05 -12.84 -0.29
C LEU A 3 16.34 -11.52 -0.62
N ALA A 4 16.39 -11.06 -1.87
CA ALA A 4 15.71 -9.83 -2.28
C ALA A 4 14.19 -9.94 -2.10
N MET A 5 13.62 -11.10 -2.43
CA MET A 5 12.21 -11.39 -2.22
C MET A 5 11.85 -11.38 -0.72
N ALA A 6 12.67 -12.02 0.13
CA ALA A 6 12.43 -12.05 1.58
C ALA A 6 12.50 -10.65 2.22
N LEU A 7 13.50 -9.85 1.84
CA LEU A 7 13.62 -8.45 2.30
C LEU A 7 12.42 -7.61 1.84
N SER A 8 12.00 -7.76 0.58
CA SER A 8 10.85 -7.03 0.05
C SER A 8 9.55 -7.39 0.79
N ILE A 9 9.30 -8.68 1.06
CA ILE A 9 8.13 -9.14 1.83
C ILE A 9 8.20 -8.63 3.28
N ALA A 10 9.38 -8.56 3.87
CA ALA A 10 9.55 -8.02 5.22
C ALA A 10 9.25 -6.52 5.30
N ILE A 11 9.46 -5.76 4.22
CA ILE A 11 9.14 -4.34 4.12
C ILE A 11 7.65 -4.13 3.80
N SER A 12 7.12 -4.83 2.78
CA SER A 12 5.73 -4.70 2.35
C SER A 12 5.25 -5.93 1.58
N LEU A 13 4.00 -6.33 1.81
CA LEU A 13 3.33 -7.40 1.07
C LEU A 13 2.78 -6.95 -0.29
N GLU A 14 2.80 -5.67 -0.61
CA GLU A 14 2.28 -5.13 -1.87
C GLU A 14 2.98 -5.71 -3.10
N ASN A 15 4.21 -6.21 -2.93
CA ASN A 15 4.98 -6.85 -3.98
C ASN A 15 4.65 -8.34 -4.19
N LEU A 16 3.76 -8.94 -3.39
CA LEU A 16 3.37 -10.35 -3.55
C LEU A 16 2.87 -10.71 -4.96
N PRO A 17 2.06 -9.90 -5.65
CA PRO A 17 1.63 -10.21 -7.03
C PRO A 17 2.81 -10.37 -7.99
N PHE A 18 3.86 -9.54 -7.86
CA PHE A 18 5.05 -9.63 -8.71
C PHE A 18 5.87 -10.90 -8.41
N PHE A 19 5.97 -11.27 -7.13
CA PHE A 19 6.64 -12.51 -6.74
C PHE A 19 5.85 -13.74 -7.19
N ALA A 20 4.52 -13.69 -7.16
CA ALA A 20 3.69 -14.76 -7.70
C ALA A 20 3.95 -14.97 -9.21
N VAL A 21 4.08 -13.89 -9.99
CA VAL A 21 4.46 -13.95 -11.42
C VAL A 21 5.86 -14.55 -11.60
N MET A 22 6.83 -14.12 -10.80
CA MET A 22 8.20 -14.67 -10.86
C MET A 22 8.26 -16.16 -10.53
N LEU A 23 7.55 -16.59 -9.49
CA LEU A 23 7.48 -18.00 -9.08
C LEU A 23 6.71 -18.85 -10.09
N ALA A 24 5.61 -18.32 -10.63
CA ALA A 24 4.87 -18.97 -11.72
C ALA A 24 5.73 -19.11 -12.98
N GLY A 25 6.54 -18.08 -13.30
CA GLY A 25 7.52 -18.13 -14.38
C GLY A 25 8.58 -19.23 -14.16
N LEU A 26 9.15 -19.32 -12.96
CA LEU A 26 10.10 -20.36 -12.60
C LEU A 26 9.46 -21.76 -12.70
N ALA A 27 8.23 -21.91 -12.21
CA ALA A 27 7.48 -23.15 -12.31
C ALA A 27 7.15 -23.53 -13.77
N THR A 28 6.76 -22.56 -14.60
CA THR A 28 6.51 -22.76 -16.03
C THR A 28 7.78 -23.19 -16.77
N LEU A 29 8.92 -22.59 -16.48
CA LEU A 29 10.22 -23.01 -17.03
C LEU A 29 10.54 -24.44 -16.61
N PHE A 30 10.25 -24.82 -15.37
CA PHE A 30 10.42 -26.22 -14.96
C PHE A 30 9.50 -27.17 -15.74
N VAL A 31 8.24 -26.83 -15.94
CA VAL A 31 7.31 -27.65 -16.74
C VAL A 31 7.85 -27.86 -18.17
N VAL A 32 8.39 -26.82 -18.79
CA VAL A 32 8.91 -26.86 -20.18
C VAL A 32 10.28 -27.56 -20.23
N ASP A 33 11.25 -27.08 -19.46
CA ASP A 33 12.66 -27.44 -19.59
C ASP A 33 13.09 -28.61 -18.66
N GLY A 34 12.23 -29.00 -17.70
CA GLY A 34 12.43 -30.17 -16.84
C GLY A 34 13.71 -30.13 -16.02
N ALA A 35 14.51 -31.19 -16.13
CA ALA A 35 15.73 -31.35 -15.34
C ALA A 35 16.76 -30.23 -15.51
N LYS A 36 16.74 -29.45 -16.59
CA LYS A 36 17.61 -28.29 -16.79
C LYS A 36 17.41 -27.21 -15.73
N MET A 37 16.19 -27.14 -15.17
CA MET A 37 15.85 -26.17 -14.14
C MET A 37 16.24 -26.60 -12.71
N ARG A 38 16.72 -27.82 -12.52
CA ARG A 38 17.06 -28.40 -11.21
C ARG A 38 17.94 -27.50 -10.35
N ALA A 39 19.05 -27.03 -10.93
CA ALA A 39 20.00 -26.18 -10.20
C ALA A 39 19.37 -24.83 -9.80
N SER A 40 18.65 -24.17 -10.73
CA SER A 40 18.01 -22.87 -10.47
C SER A 40 16.97 -22.97 -9.36
N MET A 41 16.14 -24.01 -9.39
CA MET A 41 15.11 -24.25 -8.36
C MET A 41 15.77 -24.63 -7.02
N GLY A 42 16.80 -25.46 -7.02
CA GLY A 42 17.55 -25.82 -5.82
C GLY A 42 18.22 -24.63 -5.14
N TRP A 43 18.90 -23.79 -5.89
CA TRP A 43 19.50 -22.56 -5.35
C TRP A 43 18.46 -21.56 -4.83
N PHE A 44 17.34 -21.42 -5.55
CA PHE A 44 16.25 -20.56 -5.07
C PHE A 44 15.67 -21.11 -3.76
N ALA A 45 15.35 -22.41 -3.70
CA ALA A 45 14.80 -23.05 -2.52
C ALA A 45 15.76 -22.99 -1.32
N GLY A 46 17.04 -23.31 -1.53
CA GLY A 46 18.05 -23.24 -0.47
C GLY A 46 18.21 -21.84 0.12
N GLY A 47 18.27 -20.82 -0.73
CA GLY A 47 18.32 -19.43 -0.29
C GLY A 47 17.03 -18.96 0.39
N ALA A 48 15.88 -19.40 -0.10
CA ALA A 48 14.57 -19.06 0.46
C ALA A 48 14.33 -19.70 1.83
N LEU A 49 14.81 -20.94 2.03
CA LEU A 49 14.70 -21.68 3.29
C LEU A 49 15.38 -20.95 4.46
N VAL A 50 16.41 -20.18 4.16
CA VAL A 50 17.14 -19.37 5.15
C VAL A 50 16.58 -17.96 5.21
N ALA A 51 16.38 -17.32 4.05
CA ALA A 51 16.06 -15.90 3.98
C ALA A 51 14.66 -15.57 4.54
N PHE A 52 13.63 -16.36 4.25
CA PHE A 52 12.28 -16.07 4.76
C PHE A 52 12.19 -16.17 6.28
N PRO A 53 12.61 -17.28 6.95
CA PRO A 53 12.57 -17.32 8.40
C PRO A 53 13.46 -16.27 9.06
N ALA A 54 14.65 -16.00 8.50
CA ALA A 54 15.54 -14.97 9.04
C ALA A 54 14.92 -13.57 9.00
N CYS A 55 14.34 -13.17 7.86
CA CYS A 55 13.64 -11.89 7.74
C CYS A 55 12.40 -11.84 8.65
N PHE A 56 11.65 -12.93 8.77
CA PHE A 56 10.52 -13.03 9.68
C PHE A 56 10.95 -12.79 11.13
N ALA A 57 11.97 -13.52 11.60
CA ALA A 57 12.48 -13.38 12.96
C ALA A 57 13.07 -11.99 13.25
N ALA A 58 13.65 -11.33 12.23
CA ALA A 58 14.24 -10.00 12.38
C ALA A 58 13.21 -8.87 12.39
N THR A 59 12.04 -9.05 11.74
CA THR A 59 11.08 -7.94 11.54
C THR A 59 9.76 -8.11 12.26
N VAL A 60 9.41 -9.33 12.68
CA VAL A 60 8.18 -9.60 13.43
C VAL A 60 8.53 -9.77 14.92
N ALA A 61 7.81 -9.06 15.78
CA ALA A 61 8.01 -9.18 17.23
C ALA A 61 7.68 -10.60 17.72
N PRO A 62 8.47 -11.21 18.62
CA PRO A 62 8.25 -12.58 19.10
C PRO A 62 6.83 -12.86 19.61
N ALA A 63 6.23 -11.88 20.32
CA ALA A 63 4.85 -11.98 20.80
C ALA A 63 3.80 -12.11 19.67
N ARG A 64 4.18 -11.85 18.40
CA ARG A 64 3.31 -11.91 17.22
C ARG A 64 3.61 -13.08 16.29
N TYR A 65 4.55 -13.96 16.62
CA TYR A 65 4.96 -15.05 15.72
C TYR A 65 3.82 -16.02 15.35
N LEU A 66 2.84 -16.19 16.22
CA LEU A 66 1.69 -17.06 15.97
C LEU A 66 0.44 -16.31 15.47
N LEU A 67 0.51 -14.98 15.38
CA LEU A 67 -0.61 -14.20 14.87
C LEU A 67 -0.63 -14.21 13.35
N SER A 68 -1.85 -14.30 12.78
CA SER A 68 -2.07 -14.21 11.35
C SER A 68 -2.68 -12.85 11.01
N ALA A 69 -1.98 -12.09 10.16
CA ALA A 69 -2.45 -10.82 9.61
C ALA A 69 -2.37 -10.92 8.08
N CYS A 70 -3.41 -10.47 7.37
CA CYS A 70 -3.46 -10.62 5.91
C CYS A 70 -2.59 -9.58 5.19
N ASP A 71 -2.34 -8.46 5.82
CA ASP A 71 -1.72 -7.24 5.30
C ASP A 71 -0.28 -7.03 5.78
N ALA A 72 0.24 -7.91 6.61
CA ALA A 72 1.63 -7.85 7.09
C ALA A 72 2.28 -9.21 7.15
N TYR A 73 3.61 -9.24 7.08
CA TYR A 73 4.37 -10.49 7.18
C TYR A 73 4.06 -11.17 8.51
N SER A 74 3.42 -12.33 8.45
CA SER A 74 2.86 -13.04 9.60
C SER A 74 2.96 -14.55 9.42
N ALA A 75 2.53 -15.32 10.43
CA ALA A 75 2.60 -16.78 10.44
C ALA A 75 2.04 -17.44 9.17
N VAL A 76 0.91 -16.94 8.66
CA VAL A 76 0.28 -17.50 7.45
C VAL A 76 1.17 -17.32 6.20
N HIS A 77 1.81 -16.17 6.07
CA HIS A 77 2.72 -15.91 4.94
C HIS A 77 3.98 -16.77 5.06
N LEU A 78 4.55 -16.87 6.27
CA LEU A 78 5.71 -17.73 6.49
C LEU A 78 5.38 -19.20 6.18
N ALA A 79 4.21 -19.68 6.58
CA ALA A 79 3.76 -21.06 6.29
C ALA A 79 3.59 -21.29 4.77
N ALA A 80 2.96 -20.36 4.05
CA ALA A 80 2.80 -20.45 2.60
C ALA A 80 4.15 -20.39 1.86
N LEU A 81 5.05 -19.51 2.28
CA LEU A 81 6.40 -19.40 1.73
C LEU A 81 7.25 -20.63 2.03
N ALA A 82 7.12 -21.21 3.23
CA ALA A 82 7.78 -22.46 3.58
C ALA A 82 7.26 -23.63 2.72
N ALA A 83 5.94 -23.77 2.54
CA ALA A 83 5.35 -24.76 1.67
C ALA A 83 5.82 -24.63 0.22
N GLY A 84 5.85 -23.41 -0.31
CA GLY A 84 6.38 -23.10 -1.65
C GLY A 84 7.88 -23.43 -1.77
N THR A 85 8.68 -23.05 -0.79
CA THR A 85 10.12 -23.31 -0.76
C THR A 85 10.42 -24.82 -0.72
N LEU A 86 9.73 -25.58 0.17
CA LEU A 86 9.87 -27.04 0.24
C LEU A 86 9.36 -27.69 -1.05
N GLY A 87 8.29 -27.17 -1.63
CA GLY A 87 7.76 -27.60 -2.91
C GLY A 87 8.78 -27.42 -4.04
N PHE A 88 9.45 -26.26 -4.15
CA PHE A 88 10.50 -26.03 -5.15
C PHE A 88 11.73 -26.93 -4.91
N ALA A 89 12.09 -27.19 -3.64
CA ALA A 89 13.15 -28.14 -3.30
C ALA A 89 12.77 -29.58 -3.74
N ALA A 90 11.54 -30.00 -3.49
CA ALA A 90 11.02 -31.30 -3.92
C ALA A 90 10.98 -31.44 -5.45
N LEU A 91 10.52 -30.41 -6.17
CA LEU A 91 10.54 -30.37 -7.64
C LEU A 91 11.97 -30.47 -8.18
N ALA A 92 12.93 -29.76 -7.56
CA ALA A 92 14.33 -29.87 -7.93
C ALA A 92 14.90 -31.30 -7.71
N ALA A 93 14.57 -31.92 -6.59
CA ALA A 93 15.01 -33.29 -6.26
C ALA A 93 14.37 -34.33 -7.21
N LEU A 94 13.08 -34.16 -7.51
CA LEU A 94 12.32 -35.09 -8.38
C LEU A 94 12.51 -34.80 -9.88
N ALA A 95 13.15 -33.71 -10.26
CA ALA A 95 13.31 -33.30 -11.66
C ALA A 95 13.84 -34.42 -12.59
N PRO A 96 14.81 -35.28 -12.20
CA PRO A 96 15.26 -36.40 -13.05
C PRO A 96 14.21 -37.48 -13.27
N ARG A 97 13.26 -37.63 -12.33
CA ARG A 97 12.20 -38.64 -12.39
C ARG A 97 10.96 -38.17 -13.13
N LEU A 98 10.74 -36.86 -13.23
CA LEU A 98 9.60 -36.24 -13.91
C LEU A 98 9.86 -36.06 -15.41
N ALA A 99 9.87 -37.18 -16.16
CA ALA A 99 10.24 -37.19 -17.57
C ALA A 99 9.26 -36.44 -18.46
N THR A 100 7.94 -36.50 -18.17
CA THR A 100 6.89 -35.94 -19.03
C THR A 100 6.49 -34.53 -18.61
N MET A 101 6.11 -33.70 -19.57
CA MET A 101 5.58 -32.35 -19.33
C MET A 101 4.30 -32.40 -18.45
N ARG A 102 3.42 -33.39 -18.69
CA ARG A 102 2.19 -33.57 -17.88
C ARG A 102 2.51 -33.91 -16.42
N GLY A 103 3.47 -34.78 -16.18
CA GLY A 103 3.91 -35.14 -14.83
C GLY A 103 4.52 -33.94 -14.08
N ARG A 104 5.31 -33.11 -14.78
CA ARG A 104 5.86 -31.88 -14.22
C ARG A 104 4.76 -30.85 -13.92
N ALA A 105 3.77 -30.68 -14.81
CA ALA A 105 2.65 -29.79 -14.59
C ALA A 105 1.80 -30.23 -13.38
N ALA A 106 1.51 -31.54 -13.26
CA ALA A 106 0.82 -32.09 -12.10
C ALA A 106 1.60 -31.84 -10.79
N ALA A 107 2.91 -32.07 -10.79
CA ALA A 107 3.75 -31.81 -9.63
C ALA A 107 3.75 -30.33 -9.23
N VAL A 108 3.82 -29.40 -10.19
CA VAL A 108 3.70 -27.96 -9.95
C VAL A 108 2.32 -27.61 -9.38
N ALA A 109 1.25 -28.20 -9.90
CA ALA A 109 -0.10 -27.99 -9.38
C ALA A 109 -0.24 -28.44 -7.90
N VAL A 110 0.37 -29.58 -7.53
CA VAL A 110 0.42 -30.04 -6.12
C VAL A 110 1.16 -29.03 -5.25
N VAL A 111 2.29 -28.51 -5.69
CA VAL A 111 3.03 -27.47 -4.95
C VAL A 111 2.18 -26.20 -4.82
N GLY A 112 1.50 -25.77 -5.89
CA GLY A 112 0.58 -24.62 -5.85
C GLY A 112 -0.54 -24.81 -4.82
N ALA A 113 -1.16 -25.99 -4.79
CA ALA A 113 -2.17 -26.34 -3.80
C ALA A 113 -1.60 -26.32 -2.37
N ALA A 114 -0.37 -26.84 -2.17
CA ALA A 114 0.30 -26.83 -0.87
C ALA A 114 0.64 -25.40 -0.38
N VAL A 115 0.86 -24.43 -1.28
CA VAL A 115 1.04 -23.00 -0.93
C VAL A 115 -0.27 -22.37 -0.48
N ILE A 116 -1.38 -22.70 -1.14
CA ILE A 116 -2.70 -22.12 -0.85
C ILE A 116 -3.32 -22.74 0.43
N ALA A 117 -3.07 -24.02 0.69
CA ALA A 117 -3.65 -24.73 1.79
C ALA A 117 -3.42 -24.08 3.18
N PRO A 118 -2.22 -23.63 3.56
CA PRO A 118 -2.01 -22.93 4.83
C PRO A 118 -2.81 -21.63 4.93
N ILE A 119 -2.94 -20.89 3.83
CA ILE A 119 -3.71 -19.64 3.80
C ILE A 119 -5.18 -19.93 4.06
N ALA A 120 -5.74 -20.92 3.35
CA ALA A 120 -7.15 -21.30 3.49
C ALA A 120 -7.46 -21.91 4.87
N ALA A 121 -6.53 -22.66 5.46
CA ALA A 121 -6.72 -23.32 6.75
C ALA A 121 -6.51 -22.40 7.95
N ILE A 122 -5.46 -21.55 7.92
CA ILE A 122 -5.05 -20.73 9.06
C ILE A 122 -5.75 -19.37 9.03
N ALA A 123 -5.92 -18.80 7.85
CA ALA A 123 -6.44 -17.44 7.69
C ALA A 123 -7.36 -17.34 6.45
N PRO A 124 -8.53 -17.99 6.47
CA PRO A 124 -9.45 -18.00 5.31
C PRO A 124 -9.89 -16.57 4.91
N LYS A 125 -9.94 -15.65 5.85
CA LYS A 125 -10.22 -14.22 5.58
C LYS A 125 -9.19 -13.58 4.67
N CYS A 126 -7.95 -14.07 4.62
CA CYS A 126 -6.90 -13.53 3.76
C CYS A 126 -7.03 -13.94 2.28
N VAL A 127 -7.91 -14.88 1.94
CA VAL A 127 -8.11 -15.33 0.54
C VAL A 127 -8.88 -14.28 -0.28
N GLY A 128 -9.70 -13.47 0.38
CA GLY A 128 -10.56 -12.48 -0.28
C GLY A 128 -9.98 -11.06 -0.20
N ASP A 129 -10.44 -10.29 0.77
CA ASP A 129 -10.03 -8.90 1.00
C ASP A 129 -8.97 -8.85 2.12
N PRO A 130 -7.73 -8.42 1.84
CA PRO A 130 -6.71 -8.24 2.86
C PRO A 130 -7.13 -7.30 4.00
N LEU A 131 -8.07 -6.38 3.72
CA LEU A 131 -8.66 -5.44 4.67
C LEU A 131 -10.05 -5.88 5.15
N GLY A 132 -10.45 -7.13 4.90
CA GLY A 132 -11.77 -7.68 5.28
C GLY A 132 -12.02 -7.72 6.79
N GLY A 133 -10.97 -7.57 7.61
CA GLY A 133 -11.07 -7.43 9.06
C GLY A 133 -11.36 -6.02 9.56
N LEU A 134 -11.36 -5.00 8.67
CA LEU A 134 -11.67 -3.63 9.04
C LEU A 134 -13.17 -3.46 9.32
N ASP A 135 -13.49 -2.79 10.41
CA ASP A 135 -14.86 -2.43 10.79
C ASP A 135 -15.56 -1.68 9.64
N PRO A 136 -16.84 -2.01 9.31
CA PRO A 136 -17.56 -1.38 8.19
C PRO A 136 -17.65 0.15 8.31
N LEU A 137 -17.87 0.68 9.51
CA LEU A 137 -17.96 2.12 9.73
C LEU A 137 -16.61 2.82 9.51
N LEU A 138 -15.51 2.20 9.96
CA LEU A 138 -14.17 2.70 9.68
C LEU A 138 -13.81 2.61 8.20
N ARG A 139 -14.32 1.60 7.50
CA ARG A 139 -14.17 1.50 6.04
C ARG A 139 -14.87 2.65 5.33
N GLU A 140 -16.07 3.02 5.77
CA GLU A 140 -16.85 4.11 5.20
C GLU A 140 -16.24 5.47 5.52
N LEU A 141 -15.99 5.76 6.79
CA LEU A 141 -15.61 7.11 7.25
C LEU A 141 -14.11 7.43 7.11
N TRP A 142 -13.28 6.41 7.00
CA TRP A 142 -11.82 6.62 6.92
C TRP A 142 -11.22 6.00 5.67
N LEU A 143 -11.30 4.66 5.48
CA LEU A 143 -10.58 3.99 4.40
C LEU A 143 -11.03 4.46 3.01
N SER A 144 -12.32 4.77 2.84
CA SER A 144 -12.87 5.28 1.57
C SER A 144 -12.27 6.62 1.14
N HIS A 145 -11.68 7.37 2.07
CA HIS A 145 -11.02 8.66 1.86
C HIS A 145 -9.49 8.53 1.72
N VAL A 146 -8.94 7.33 1.92
CA VAL A 146 -7.51 7.07 1.71
C VAL A 146 -7.24 6.96 0.21
N THR A 147 -6.71 8.02 -0.38
CA THR A 147 -6.50 8.17 -1.83
C THR A 147 -5.70 7.01 -2.43
N GLU A 148 -4.65 6.56 -1.76
CA GLU A 148 -3.77 5.49 -2.23
C GLU A 148 -4.44 4.10 -2.24
N ALA A 149 -5.47 3.89 -1.43
CA ALA A 149 -6.26 2.66 -1.40
C ALA A 149 -7.45 2.67 -2.37
N THR A 150 -7.63 3.77 -3.10
CA THR A 150 -8.75 3.97 -4.03
C THR A 150 -8.46 3.29 -5.37
N PRO A 151 -9.46 2.67 -6.03
CA PRO A 151 -9.35 2.17 -7.41
C PRO A 151 -9.08 3.30 -8.41
N LEU A 152 -8.18 3.06 -9.40
CA LEU A 152 -7.78 4.09 -10.36
C LEU A 152 -8.98 4.73 -11.09
N LEU A 153 -9.97 3.94 -11.48
CA LEU A 153 -11.12 4.44 -12.25
C LEU A 153 -12.02 5.41 -11.47
N LYS A 154 -12.00 5.40 -10.13
CA LYS A 154 -12.72 6.41 -9.33
C LYS A 154 -12.19 7.84 -9.52
N PHE A 155 -10.98 7.99 -10.05
CA PHE A 155 -10.40 9.30 -10.36
C PHE A 155 -10.84 9.85 -11.72
N TRP A 156 -11.51 9.04 -12.55
CA TRP A 156 -11.87 9.45 -13.92
C TRP A 156 -12.71 10.73 -13.94
N ASP A 157 -13.73 10.82 -13.08
CA ASP A 157 -14.66 11.94 -13.08
C ASP A 157 -14.06 13.23 -12.46
N LYS A 158 -13.19 13.08 -11.45
CA LYS A 158 -12.63 14.22 -10.72
C LYS A 158 -11.26 14.66 -11.22
N THR A 159 -10.41 13.72 -11.58
CA THR A 159 -9.01 13.94 -11.96
C THR A 159 -8.59 13.00 -13.08
N PRO A 160 -9.19 13.09 -14.30
CA PRO A 160 -8.90 12.16 -15.41
C PRO A 160 -7.41 12.16 -15.78
N ASN A 161 -6.72 13.29 -15.60
CA ASN A 161 -5.29 13.38 -15.85
C ASN A 161 -4.46 12.43 -14.98
N LEU A 162 -4.89 12.16 -13.75
CA LEU A 162 -4.22 11.19 -12.88
C LEU A 162 -4.32 9.77 -13.47
N VAL A 163 -5.48 9.42 -14.05
CA VAL A 163 -5.68 8.13 -14.71
C VAL A 163 -4.73 7.97 -15.88
N VAL A 164 -4.57 9.03 -16.69
CA VAL A 164 -3.64 9.04 -17.82
C VAL A 164 -2.19 8.96 -17.35
N VAL A 165 -1.81 9.78 -16.37
CA VAL A 165 -0.45 9.83 -15.80
C VAL A 165 -0.02 8.47 -15.24
N MET A 166 -0.90 7.77 -14.54
CA MET A 166 -0.61 6.47 -13.97
C MET A 166 -0.76 5.32 -14.97
N GLY A 167 -1.80 5.35 -15.80
CA GLY A 167 -2.16 4.22 -16.65
C GLY A 167 -1.35 4.16 -17.96
N LEU A 168 -1.13 5.30 -18.62
CA LEU A 168 -0.50 5.33 -19.95
C LEU A 168 0.92 4.74 -19.98
N PRO A 169 1.83 5.10 -19.05
CA PRO A 169 3.17 4.51 -19.01
C PRO A 169 3.14 2.99 -18.84
N MET A 170 2.16 2.46 -18.10
CA MET A 170 2.00 1.02 -17.90
C MET A 170 1.59 0.33 -19.20
N ILE A 171 0.62 0.88 -19.92
CA ILE A 171 0.13 0.34 -21.20
C ILE A 171 1.26 0.37 -22.22
N LEU A 172 1.98 1.48 -22.33
CA LEU A 172 3.09 1.62 -23.28
C LEU A 172 4.25 0.68 -22.92
N GLY A 173 4.61 0.58 -21.62
CA GLY A 173 5.64 -0.33 -21.14
C GLY A 173 5.30 -1.81 -21.36
N PHE A 174 4.04 -2.19 -21.16
CA PHE A 174 3.53 -3.52 -21.47
C PHE A 174 3.63 -3.83 -22.96
N ALA A 175 3.16 -2.91 -23.82
CA ALA A 175 3.25 -3.06 -25.27
C ALA A 175 4.70 -3.16 -25.74
N ALA A 176 5.61 -2.36 -25.18
CA ALA A 176 7.03 -2.40 -25.48
C ALA A 176 7.65 -3.76 -25.07
N ALA A 177 7.33 -4.27 -23.88
CA ALA A 177 7.80 -5.58 -23.41
C ALA A 177 7.31 -6.72 -24.32
N LEU A 178 6.05 -6.67 -24.77
CA LEU A 178 5.52 -7.63 -25.75
C LEU A 178 6.20 -7.52 -27.11
N ALA A 179 6.47 -6.30 -27.57
CA ALA A 179 7.18 -6.07 -28.85
C ALA A 179 8.60 -6.69 -28.79
N GLU A 180 9.32 -6.52 -27.68
CA GLU A 180 10.62 -7.16 -27.51
C GLU A 180 10.48 -8.69 -27.42
N ALA A 181 9.47 -9.21 -26.73
CA ALA A 181 9.21 -10.65 -26.68
C ALA A 181 8.92 -11.27 -28.06
N VAL A 182 8.31 -10.50 -28.98
CA VAL A 182 8.09 -10.96 -30.38
C VAL A 182 9.38 -10.95 -31.19
N ARG A 183 10.25 -9.97 -30.97
CA ARG A 183 11.53 -9.82 -31.70
C ARG A 183 12.57 -10.83 -31.26
N GLU A 184 12.57 -11.18 -29.99
CA GLU A 184 13.56 -12.02 -29.37
C GLU A 184 13.19 -13.51 -29.41
N HIS A 185 14.20 -14.36 -29.24
CA HIS A 185 14.06 -15.82 -29.26
C HIS A 185 14.66 -16.44 -27.99
N GLY A 186 14.30 -17.68 -27.72
CA GLY A 186 14.90 -18.47 -26.64
C GLY A 186 14.69 -17.82 -25.25
N ILE A 187 15.78 -17.65 -24.51
CA ILE A 187 15.75 -17.15 -23.14
C ILE A 187 15.39 -15.65 -23.05
N ALA A 188 15.81 -14.87 -24.03
CA ALA A 188 15.50 -13.43 -24.08
C ALA A 188 13.99 -13.20 -24.23
N ARG A 189 13.32 -13.93 -25.14
CA ARG A 189 11.87 -13.91 -25.28
C ARG A 189 11.17 -14.25 -23.96
N ARG A 190 11.62 -15.28 -23.26
CA ARG A 190 11.00 -15.71 -21.98
C ARG A 190 11.14 -14.65 -20.90
N ARG A 191 12.28 -13.96 -20.85
CA ARG A 191 12.49 -12.84 -19.92
C ARG A 191 11.54 -11.68 -20.19
N TRP A 192 11.36 -11.31 -21.46
CA TRP A 192 10.42 -10.24 -21.85
C TRP A 192 8.98 -10.61 -21.58
N LEU A 193 8.57 -11.86 -21.80
CA LEU A 193 7.23 -12.33 -21.43
C LEU A 193 7.01 -12.26 -19.91
N LEU A 194 8.03 -12.54 -19.11
CA LEU A 194 7.94 -12.42 -17.65
C LEU A 194 7.80 -10.95 -17.21
N VAL A 195 8.54 -10.05 -17.84
CA VAL A 195 8.41 -8.59 -17.61
C VAL A 195 7.02 -8.11 -18.00
N ALA A 196 6.52 -8.51 -19.17
CA ALA A 196 5.15 -8.17 -19.60
C ALA A 196 4.10 -8.71 -18.61
N ALA A 197 4.24 -9.96 -18.16
CA ALA A 197 3.34 -10.54 -17.15
C ALA A 197 3.37 -9.76 -15.81
N ALA A 198 4.56 -9.32 -15.36
CA ALA A 198 4.71 -8.51 -14.15
C ALA A 198 4.04 -7.13 -14.31
N ILE A 199 4.19 -6.48 -15.46
CA ILE A 199 3.51 -5.20 -15.74
C ILE A 199 1.99 -5.41 -15.80
N GLY A 200 1.53 -6.46 -16.48
CA GLY A 200 0.10 -6.77 -16.62
C GLY A 200 -0.58 -7.02 -15.27
N ILE A 201 0.02 -7.85 -14.41
CA ILE A 201 -0.53 -8.11 -13.06
C ILE A 201 -0.46 -6.86 -12.19
N GLY A 202 0.63 -6.09 -12.28
CA GLY A 202 0.78 -4.84 -11.56
C GLY A 202 -0.23 -3.79 -12.01
N PHE A 203 -0.51 -3.70 -13.31
CA PHE A 203 -1.56 -2.83 -13.84
C PHE A 203 -2.94 -3.25 -13.31
N ALA A 204 -3.28 -4.54 -13.38
CA ALA A 204 -4.55 -5.05 -12.85
C ALA A 204 -4.71 -4.78 -11.34
N ALA A 205 -3.64 -4.98 -10.56
CA ALA A 205 -3.64 -4.67 -9.13
C ALA A 205 -3.75 -3.15 -8.87
N GLY A 206 -3.10 -2.31 -9.70
CA GLY A 206 -3.20 -0.86 -9.67
C GLY A 206 -4.60 -0.33 -10.01
N MET A 207 -5.33 -1.02 -10.86
CA MET A 207 -6.75 -0.73 -11.12
C MET A 207 -7.62 -0.91 -9.86
N TRP A 208 -7.24 -1.79 -8.95
CA TRP A 208 -7.91 -1.99 -7.67
C TRP A 208 -7.42 -1.01 -6.60
N GLN A 209 -6.09 -0.75 -6.51
CA GLN A 209 -5.50 0.22 -5.58
C GLN A 209 -4.35 0.97 -6.25
N VAL A 210 -4.47 2.30 -6.37
CA VAL A 210 -3.48 3.11 -7.13
C VAL A 210 -2.07 3.07 -6.56
N ARG A 211 -1.88 2.78 -5.28
CA ARG A 211 -0.55 2.68 -4.65
C ARG A 211 0.35 1.61 -5.30
N VAL A 212 -0.23 0.57 -5.93
CA VAL A 212 0.53 -0.48 -6.63
C VAL A 212 1.30 0.09 -7.82
N PHE A 213 0.83 1.20 -8.41
CA PHE A 213 1.54 1.84 -9.52
C PHE A 213 2.95 2.31 -9.13
N SER A 214 3.19 2.66 -7.87
CA SER A 214 4.53 3.01 -7.38
C SER A 214 5.54 1.88 -7.56
N SER A 215 5.10 0.62 -7.38
CA SER A 215 5.92 -0.58 -7.53
C SER A 215 6.07 -1.02 -8.98
N VAL A 216 5.04 -0.89 -9.80
CA VAL A 216 5.07 -1.38 -11.20
C VAL A 216 5.66 -0.37 -12.18
N THR A 217 5.57 0.93 -11.89
CA THR A 217 6.10 1.98 -12.77
C THR A 217 7.57 1.76 -13.15
N PRO A 218 8.50 1.50 -12.22
CA PRO A 218 9.89 1.26 -12.59
C PRO A 218 10.07 0.05 -13.52
N ILE A 219 9.24 -0.99 -13.34
CA ILE A 219 9.27 -2.19 -14.18
C ILE A 219 8.80 -1.86 -15.60
N ALA A 220 7.74 -1.07 -15.74
CA ALA A 220 7.18 -0.67 -17.03
C ALA A 220 8.06 0.35 -17.78
N MET A 221 8.74 1.22 -17.05
CA MET A 221 9.63 2.22 -17.66
C MET A 221 10.84 1.59 -18.35
N ALA A 222 11.35 0.45 -17.89
CA ALA A 222 12.51 -0.19 -18.50
C ALA A 222 12.29 -0.58 -19.98
N PRO A 223 11.28 -1.38 -20.36
CA PRO A 223 11.00 -1.68 -21.77
C PRO A 223 10.57 -0.45 -22.56
N LEU A 224 9.86 0.50 -21.93
CA LEU A 224 9.44 1.73 -22.58
C LEU A 224 10.63 2.59 -23.00
N VAL A 225 11.62 2.77 -22.14
CA VAL A 225 12.86 3.49 -22.47
C VAL A 225 13.62 2.80 -23.62
N ILE A 226 13.71 1.48 -23.60
CA ILE A 226 14.35 0.72 -24.69
C ILE A 226 13.62 0.97 -26.02
N ALA A 227 12.29 0.93 -26.02
CA ALA A 227 11.50 1.19 -27.21
C ALA A 227 11.68 2.63 -27.73
N VAL A 228 11.66 3.62 -26.83
CA VAL A 228 11.86 5.05 -27.18
C VAL A 228 13.24 5.26 -27.80
N VAL A 229 14.29 4.70 -27.19
CA VAL A 229 15.66 4.79 -27.70
C VAL A 229 15.76 4.13 -29.08
N ALA A 230 15.16 2.94 -29.27
CA ALA A 230 15.16 2.24 -30.55
C ALA A 230 14.44 3.07 -31.64
N VAL A 231 13.32 3.70 -31.33
CA VAL A 231 12.59 4.61 -32.24
C VAL A 231 13.44 5.84 -32.55
N ALA A 232 14.02 6.49 -31.54
CA ALA A 232 14.88 7.66 -31.72
C ALA A 232 16.09 7.36 -32.62
N HIS A 233 16.69 6.17 -32.49
CA HIS A 233 17.76 5.73 -33.39
C HIS A 233 17.31 5.53 -34.84
N ARG A 234 16.11 5.04 -35.07
CA ARG A 234 15.58 4.83 -36.43
C ARG A 234 15.19 6.13 -37.10
N VAL A 235 14.40 6.95 -36.39
CA VAL A 235 13.89 8.23 -36.92
C VAL A 235 14.99 9.27 -37.02
N GLY A 236 15.91 9.27 -36.06
CA GLY A 236 17.01 10.23 -35.99
C GLY A 236 18.29 9.81 -36.72
N ALA A 237 18.21 8.87 -37.67
CA ALA A 237 19.39 8.36 -38.37
C ALA A 237 20.24 9.45 -39.04
N SER A 238 19.60 10.55 -39.48
CA SER A 238 20.23 11.73 -40.07
C SER A 238 20.79 12.74 -39.07
N PHE A 239 20.48 12.61 -37.78
CA PHE A 239 20.92 13.55 -36.74
C PHE A 239 22.26 13.12 -36.10
N SER A 240 22.95 14.08 -35.50
CA SER A 240 24.14 13.78 -34.70
C SER A 240 23.81 12.86 -33.52
N GLY A 241 24.82 12.15 -33.02
CA GLY A 241 24.67 11.26 -31.86
C GLY A 241 24.14 12.00 -30.62
N PHE A 242 24.59 13.24 -30.41
CA PHE A 242 24.13 14.11 -29.33
C PHE A 242 22.65 14.46 -29.47
N THR A 243 22.23 14.90 -30.67
CA THR A 243 20.82 15.26 -30.94
C THR A 243 19.89 14.07 -30.74
N ARG A 244 20.29 12.88 -31.17
CA ARG A 244 19.53 11.65 -30.95
C ARG A 244 19.35 11.33 -29.47
N ALA A 245 20.43 11.43 -28.69
CA ALA A 245 20.40 11.19 -27.25
C ALA A 245 19.50 12.21 -26.53
N LEU A 246 19.57 13.48 -26.93
CA LEU A 246 18.72 14.55 -26.39
C LEU A 246 17.24 14.28 -26.69
N LEU A 247 16.90 13.96 -27.93
CA LEU A 247 15.52 13.63 -28.34
C LEU A 247 15.00 12.41 -27.57
N ALA A 248 15.80 11.35 -27.48
CA ALA A 248 15.42 10.16 -26.69
C ALA A 248 15.17 10.53 -25.22
N GLY A 249 16.00 11.35 -24.61
CA GLY A 249 15.83 11.83 -23.23
C GLY A 249 14.53 12.62 -23.06
N VAL A 250 14.25 13.56 -23.95
CA VAL A 250 13.01 14.37 -23.92
C VAL A 250 11.78 13.47 -24.06
N PHE A 251 11.80 12.50 -24.99
CA PHE A 251 10.69 11.56 -25.15
C PHE A 251 10.53 10.66 -23.92
N CYS A 252 11.62 10.15 -23.33
CA CYS A 252 11.55 9.33 -22.11
C CYS A 252 10.93 10.11 -20.95
N ILE A 253 11.32 11.38 -20.78
CA ILE A 253 10.70 12.26 -19.77
C ILE A 253 9.23 12.49 -20.10
N GLY A 254 8.91 12.82 -21.35
CA GLY A 254 7.53 13.11 -21.80
C GLY A 254 6.54 11.98 -21.59
N VAL A 255 6.97 10.73 -21.75
CA VAL A 255 6.10 9.54 -21.51
C VAL A 255 6.16 9.03 -20.07
N SER A 256 7.01 9.60 -19.22
CA SER A 256 7.05 9.26 -17.80
C SER A 256 5.86 9.88 -17.04
N PRO A 257 5.48 9.34 -15.87
CA PRO A 257 4.44 9.95 -15.06
C PRO A 257 4.70 11.42 -14.73
N VAL A 258 5.96 11.78 -14.46
CA VAL A 258 6.35 13.17 -14.15
C VAL A 258 6.18 14.09 -15.37
N GLY A 259 6.63 13.62 -16.54
CA GLY A 259 6.49 14.40 -17.80
C GLY A 259 5.03 14.57 -18.18
N LEU A 260 4.23 13.50 -18.13
CA LEU A 260 2.80 13.55 -18.39
C LEU A 260 2.08 14.50 -17.45
N ALA A 261 2.39 14.46 -16.14
CA ALA A 261 1.82 15.37 -15.17
C ALA A 261 2.20 16.84 -15.41
N SER A 262 3.34 17.08 -16.09
CA SER A 262 3.80 18.44 -16.43
C SER A 262 3.16 19.00 -17.70
N ILE A 263 2.77 18.12 -18.63
CA ILE A 263 2.23 18.49 -19.96
C ILE A 263 0.70 18.58 -19.93
N LEU A 264 0.06 17.69 -19.17
CA LEU A 264 -1.41 17.64 -19.12
C LEU A 264 -1.95 18.89 -18.41
N PRO A 265 -3.07 19.46 -18.92
CA PRO A 265 -3.72 20.57 -18.24
C PRO A 265 -4.00 20.20 -16.78
N ARG A 266 -3.63 21.08 -15.87
CA ARG A 266 -4.08 20.88 -14.48
C ARG A 266 -5.60 21.03 -14.49
N PRO A 267 -6.34 20.12 -13.80
CA PRO A 267 -7.77 20.37 -13.61
C PRO A 267 -7.87 21.79 -13.03
N GLU A 268 -8.68 22.61 -13.68
CA GLU A 268 -9.05 23.90 -13.11
C GLU A 268 -9.48 23.61 -11.68
N LYS A 269 -8.74 24.13 -10.72
CA LYS A 269 -9.19 24.08 -9.33
C LYS A 269 -10.50 24.83 -9.39
N ASP A 270 -11.62 24.12 -9.35
CA ASP A 270 -12.91 24.74 -9.11
C ASP A 270 -12.62 25.80 -8.06
N GLY A 271 -12.77 27.07 -8.47
CA GLY A 271 -12.19 28.22 -7.78
C GLY A 271 -12.79 28.50 -6.40
N ASN A 272 -13.13 27.45 -5.71
CA ASN A 272 -13.51 27.47 -4.32
C ASN A 272 -12.20 27.63 -3.52
N ILE A 273 -11.83 28.92 -3.31
CA ILE A 273 -10.79 29.33 -2.37
C ILE A 273 -10.94 28.54 -1.05
N ALA A 274 -12.17 28.21 -0.66
CA ALA A 274 -12.47 27.30 0.44
C ALA A 274 -11.73 25.96 0.37
N THR A 275 -11.65 25.28 -0.80
CA THR A 275 -10.99 23.95 -0.91
C THR A 275 -9.46 24.05 -0.81
N VAL A 276 -8.86 25.15 -1.28
CA VAL A 276 -7.38 25.39 -1.17
C VAL A 276 -7.04 25.83 0.24
N VAL A 277 -7.81 26.73 0.83
CA VAL A 277 -7.67 27.18 2.23
C VAL A 277 -7.82 25.99 3.15
N GLN A 278 -8.77 25.15 2.86
CA GLN A 278 -9.01 23.92 3.57
C GLN A 278 -7.83 22.95 3.52
N ALA A 279 -7.16 22.63 2.38
CA ALA A 279 -5.98 21.76 2.26
C ALA A 279 -4.75 22.34 2.99
N THR A 280 -4.68 23.65 3.07
CA THR A 280 -3.58 24.34 3.74
C THR A 280 -3.77 24.36 5.26
N GLU A 281 -5.00 24.47 5.75
CA GLU A 281 -5.32 24.48 7.19
C GLU A 281 -5.18 23.09 7.83
N GLU A 282 -5.61 22.02 7.14
CA GLU A 282 -5.40 20.63 7.58
C GLU A 282 -3.91 20.29 7.74
N SER A 283 -3.09 20.78 6.82
CA SER A 283 -1.64 20.61 6.91
C SER A 283 -1.01 21.33 8.11
N LEU A 284 -1.67 22.38 8.64
CA LEU A 284 -1.16 23.13 9.79
C LEU A 284 -1.29 22.39 11.11
N CYS A 285 -2.38 21.63 11.32
CA CYS A 285 -2.55 20.78 12.51
C CYS A 285 -1.49 19.68 12.61
N LEU A 286 -1.04 19.18 11.46
CA LEU A 286 -0.11 18.06 11.37
C LEU A 286 1.36 18.49 11.42
N LYS A 287 1.64 19.81 11.45
CA LYS A 287 3.01 20.30 11.53
C LYS A 287 3.60 20.09 12.92
N PRO A 288 4.88 19.73 13.04
CA PRO A 288 5.55 19.61 14.33
C PRO A 288 5.39 20.84 15.23
N ALA A 289 5.40 22.03 14.64
CA ALA A 289 5.24 23.28 15.38
C ALA A 289 3.86 23.42 16.06
N ALA A 290 2.81 22.84 15.50
CA ALA A 290 1.48 22.83 16.14
C ALA A 290 1.40 21.90 17.34
N LEU A 291 2.26 20.89 17.39
CA LEU A 291 2.32 19.88 18.45
C LEU A 291 3.37 20.19 19.52
N GLU A 292 4.27 21.17 19.27
CA GLU A 292 5.34 21.51 20.20
C GLU A 292 4.85 21.89 21.60
N PRO A 293 3.76 22.68 21.77
CA PRO A 293 3.24 23.02 23.10
C PRO A 293 2.79 21.79 23.91
N LEU A 294 2.36 20.72 23.22
CA LEU A 294 1.87 19.49 23.88
C LEU A 294 2.99 18.69 24.56
N LYS A 295 4.25 18.93 24.22
CA LYS A 295 5.39 18.26 24.84
C LYS A 295 5.59 18.64 26.30
N HIS A 296 5.06 19.78 26.71
CA HIS A 296 5.18 20.28 28.08
C HIS A 296 4.07 19.78 29.01
N LEU A 297 3.03 19.18 28.44
CA LEU A 297 1.94 18.59 29.22
C LEU A 297 2.35 17.22 29.76
N GLU A 298 1.78 16.81 30.88
CA GLU A 298 1.97 15.47 31.43
C GLU A 298 1.51 14.39 30.44
N PRO A 299 2.16 13.21 30.41
CA PRO A 299 1.77 12.11 29.55
C PRO A 299 0.30 11.75 29.73
N ALA A 300 -0.46 11.77 28.64
CA ALA A 300 -1.91 11.56 28.64
C ALA A 300 -2.35 10.57 27.56
N ARG A 301 -3.50 9.95 27.75
CA ARG A 301 -4.21 9.16 26.75
C ARG A 301 -5.12 10.08 25.94
N VAL A 302 -4.81 10.25 24.66
CA VAL A 302 -5.40 11.27 23.80
C VAL A 302 -6.40 10.64 22.83
N ALA A 303 -7.62 11.15 22.84
CA ALA A 303 -8.59 10.93 21.78
C ALA A 303 -8.40 12.02 20.70
N ALA A 304 -7.92 11.62 19.56
CA ALA A 304 -7.67 12.48 18.41
C ALA A 304 -8.07 11.75 17.14
N SER A 305 -8.27 12.49 16.04
CA SER A 305 -8.61 11.88 14.75
C SER A 305 -7.54 10.89 14.30
N VAL A 306 -7.99 9.95 13.45
CA VAL A 306 -7.13 8.89 12.89
C VAL A 306 -5.86 9.45 12.26
N ASN A 307 -5.96 10.56 11.54
CA ASN A 307 -4.83 11.16 10.84
C ASN A 307 -3.86 11.90 11.76
N LEU A 308 -4.33 12.42 12.89
CA LEU A 308 -3.51 13.16 13.85
C LEU A 308 -2.68 12.21 14.76
N GLY A 309 -3.17 11.00 15.01
CA GLY A 309 -2.54 10.04 15.91
C GLY A 309 -1.05 9.79 15.67
N PRO A 310 -0.59 9.48 14.45
CA PRO A 310 0.84 9.25 14.16
C PRO A 310 1.73 10.44 14.47
N TYR A 311 1.23 11.65 14.20
CA TYR A 311 2.01 12.88 14.47
C TYR A 311 2.16 13.12 15.98
N LEU A 312 1.12 12.84 16.77
CA LEU A 312 1.20 12.86 18.23
C LEU A 312 2.22 11.85 18.75
N LEU A 313 2.19 10.61 18.27
CA LEU A 313 3.16 9.58 18.63
C LEU A 313 4.60 9.93 18.26
N ALA A 314 4.78 10.60 17.11
CA ALA A 314 6.11 10.95 16.60
C ALA A 314 6.71 12.19 17.29
N HIS A 315 5.88 13.12 17.75
CA HIS A 315 6.33 14.43 18.20
C HIS A 315 6.06 14.71 19.68
N THR A 316 5.33 13.86 20.38
CA THR A 316 5.00 14.02 21.80
C THR A 316 5.24 12.71 22.57
N HIS A 317 5.08 12.74 23.88
CA HIS A 317 5.14 11.57 24.76
C HIS A 317 3.76 11.03 25.16
N HIS A 318 2.70 11.54 24.51
CA HIS A 318 1.34 11.07 24.74
C HIS A 318 1.08 9.73 24.05
N SER A 319 0.08 8.99 24.54
CA SER A 319 -0.49 7.83 23.87
C SER A 319 -1.80 8.21 23.18
N VAL A 320 -2.13 7.53 22.07
CA VAL A 320 -3.33 7.82 21.28
C VAL A 320 -4.22 6.59 21.18
N PHE A 321 -5.54 6.80 21.04
CA PHE A 321 -6.48 5.73 20.76
C PHE A 321 -6.52 5.39 19.28
N ALA A 322 -6.44 6.38 18.40
CA ALA A 322 -6.64 6.20 16.97
C ALA A 322 -5.39 6.51 16.14
N GLY A 323 -5.27 5.82 15.01
CA GLY A 323 -4.26 6.04 14.01
C GLY A 323 -4.62 5.37 12.69
N PRO A 324 -3.92 5.65 11.57
CA PRO A 324 -4.21 5.08 10.27
C PRO A 324 -3.75 3.61 10.17
N TYR A 325 -4.08 2.83 11.19
CA TYR A 325 -3.74 1.43 11.35
C TYR A 325 -5.02 0.61 11.25
N HIS A 326 -5.28 0.04 10.08
CA HIS A 326 -6.52 -0.73 9.81
C HIS A 326 -6.70 -1.97 10.70
N ARG A 327 -5.70 -2.35 11.51
CA ARG A 327 -5.81 -3.40 12.53
C ARG A 327 -6.21 -2.89 13.90
N ASP A 328 -6.21 -1.58 14.10
CA ASP A 328 -6.67 -0.95 15.34
C ASP A 328 -8.16 -0.58 15.26
N ASN A 329 -9.00 -1.59 14.99
CA ASN A 329 -10.44 -1.38 14.95
C ASN A 329 -10.97 -0.82 16.28
N HIS A 330 -10.46 -1.34 17.40
CA HIS A 330 -10.96 -0.96 18.72
C HIS A 330 -10.65 0.50 19.05
N GLY A 331 -9.39 0.91 18.92
CA GLY A 331 -8.98 2.29 19.22
C GLY A 331 -9.61 3.31 18.25
N ASN A 332 -9.61 2.99 16.95
CA ASN A 332 -10.25 3.82 15.94
C ASN A 332 -11.76 3.96 16.18
N ARG A 333 -12.45 2.87 16.58
CA ARG A 333 -13.90 2.91 16.89
C ARG A 333 -14.20 3.76 18.11
N ILE A 334 -13.39 3.70 19.19
CA ILE A 334 -13.58 4.56 20.37
C ILE A 334 -13.66 6.04 19.95
N VAL A 335 -12.72 6.46 19.09
CA VAL A 335 -12.67 7.85 18.65
C VAL A 335 -13.81 8.19 17.71
N VAL A 336 -14.08 7.34 16.71
CA VAL A 336 -15.15 7.56 15.73
C VAL A 336 -16.51 7.59 16.44
N ASP A 337 -16.79 6.60 17.30
CA ASP A 337 -18.04 6.52 18.05
C ASP A 337 -18.24 7.75 18.95
N ALA A 338 -17.18 8.18 19.65
CA ALA A 338 -17.27 9.37 20.50
C ALA A 338 -17.54 10.66 19.71
N PHE A 339 -16.92 10.85 18.56
CA PHE A 339 -17.15 12.06 17.77
C PHE A 339 -18.49 12.08 17.03
N LEU A 340 -19.06 10.90 16.73
CA LEU A 340 -20.40 10.78 16.15
C LEU A 340 -21.50 10.88 17.21
N ALA A 341 -21.25 10.46 18.44
CA ALA A 341 -22.23 10.46 19.52
C ALA A 341 -22.56 11.88 20.01
N PRO A 342 -23.78 12.11 20.52
CA PRO A 342 -24.11 13.34 21.27
C PRO A 342 -23.09 13.57 22.41
N PRO A 343 -22.88 14.85 22.83
CA PRO A 343 -21.83 15.19 23.81
C PRO A 343 -21.86 14.38 25.11
N ASP A 344 -23.05 14.08 25.63
CA ASP A 344 -23.20 13.33 26.90
C ASP A 344 -22.83 11.84 26.74
N GLU A 345 -23.19 11.26 25.60
CA GLU A 345 -22.80 9.87 25.27
C GLU A 345 -21.30 9.80 24.93
N ALA A 346 -20.78 10.78 24.23
CA ALA A 346 -19.35 10.91 23.92
C ALA A 346 -18.51 10.96 25.21
N GLU A 347 -18.98 11.68 26.25
CA GLU A 347 -18.34 11.68 27.57
C GLU A 347 -18.23 10.28 28.15
N GLN A 348 -19.32 9.50 28.10
CA GLN A 348 -19.36 8.14 28.62
C GLN A 348 -18.35 7.23 27.88
N ILE A 349 -18.34 7.29 26.55
CA ILE A 349 -17.42 6.51 25.71
C ILE A 349 -15.96 6.84 26.05
N LEU A 350 -15.62 8.13 26.06
CA LEU A 350 -14.24 8.57 26.29
C LEU A 350 -13.76 8.27 27.70
N ARG A 351 -14.62 8.46 28.72
CA ARG A 351 -14.28 8.12 30.12
C ARG A 351 -14.12 6.62 30.31
N ALA A 352 -15.00 5.80 29.73
CA ALA A 352 -14.91 4.35 29.79
C ALA A 352 -13.60 3.85 29.18
N ALA A 353 -13.13 4.50 28.10
CA ALA A 353 -11.84 4.22 27.48
C ALA A 353 -10.64 4.77 28.31
N GLY A 354 -10.89 5.67 29.27
CA GLY A 354 -9.85 6.33 30.07
C GLY A 354 -9.13 7.44 29.30
N ALA A 355 -9.82 8.14 28.41
CA ALA A 355 -9.30 9.33 27.75
C ALA A 355 -9.11 10.47 28.75
N GLN A 356 -7.95 11.12 28.68
CA GLN A 356 -7.58 12.25 29.54
C GLN A 356 -7.58 13.56 28.76
N MET A 357 -7.37 13.48 27.45
CA MET A 357 -7.36 14.63 26.54
C MET A 357 -8.15 14.33 25.28
N VAL A 358 -8.75 15.37 24.72
CA VAL A 358 -9.37 15.36 23.41
C VAL A 358 -8.66 16.40 22.53
N LEU A 359 -8.18 16.00 21.39
CA LEU A 359 -7.60 16.88 20.38
C LEU A 359 -8.46 16.90 19.13
N TRP A 360 -8.71 18.10 18.66
CA TRP A 360 -9.55 18.37 17.52
C TRP A 360 -8.84 19.25 16.48
N CYS A 361 -8.55 18.70 15.32
CA CYS A 361 -8.18 19.47 14.15
C CYS A 361 -9.45 19.74 13.34
N ALA A 362 -9.89 20.99 13.25
CA ALA A 362 -11.19 21.40 12.71
C ALA A 362 -11.51 20.81 11.34
N ARG A 363 -10.52 20.29 10.63
CA ARG A 363 -10.67 19.81 9.29
C ARG A 363 -10.78 18.31 9.13
N ASP A 364 -10.07 17.55 9.95
CA ASP A 364 -10.10 16.09 9.95
C ASP A 364 -11.48 15.53 10.30
N VAL A 365 -12.37 16.38 10.73
CA VAL A 365 -13.63 16.00 11.39
C VAL A 365 -14.85 16.61 10.75
N SER A 366 -14.70 17.37 9.67
CA SER A 366 -15.82 17.90 8.90
C SER A 366 -16.75 16.79 8.41
N ASP A 367 -16.21 15.63 8.04
CA ASP A 367 -17.01 14.49 7.60
C ASP A 367 -17.86 13.88 8.72
N PHE A 368 -17.36 13.87 9.97
CA PHE A 368 -18.16 13.43 11.11
C PHE A 368 -19.35 14.36 11.37
N ALA A 369 -19.18 15.68 11.19
CA ALA A 369 -20.27 16.63 11.35
C ALA A 369 -21.37 16.44 10.32
N LEU A 370 -21.04 16.01 9.11
CA LEU A 370 -22.02 15.69 8.07
C LEU A 370 -22.79 14.41 8.39
N HIS A 371 -22.11 13.40 8.95
CA HIS A 371 -22.73 12.13 9.30
C HIS A 371 -23.54 12.19 10.61
N ALA A 372 -23.13 13.06 11.54
CA ALA A 372 -23.79 13.22 12.84
C ALA A 372 -23.90 14.71 13.24
N PRO A 373 -24.93 15.44 12.76
CA PRO A 373 -25.11 16.88 13.04
C PRO A 373 -25.24 17.22 14.51
N ASN A 374 -25.67 16.27 15.33
CA ASN A 374 -25.82 16.40 16.79
C ASN A 374 -24.67 15.78 17.56
N GLY A 375 -23.65 15.25 16.88
CA GLY A 375 -22.49 14.62 17.49
C GLY A 375 -21.53 15.62 18.12
N LEU A 376 -20.62 15.10 18.98
CA LEU A 376 -19.55 15.88 19.61
C LEU A 376 -18.73 16.63 18.56
N GLY A 377 -18.39 15.98 17.45
CA GLY A 377 -17.63 16.58 16.35
C GLY A 377 -18.33 17.83 15.80
N ALA A 378 -19.61 17.73 15.52
CA ALA A 378 -20.41 18.86 15.03
C ALA A 378 -20.56 19.96 16.09
N ALA A 379 -20.66 19.61 17.37
CA ALA A 379 -20.69 20.56 18.46
C ALA A 379 -19.40 21.38 18.55
N LEU A 380 -18.25 20.72 18.53
CA LEU A 380 -16.93 21.37 18.55
C LEU A 380 -16.70 22.29 17.34
N LEU A 381 -17.16 21.89 16.15
CA LEU A 381 -17.11 22.74 14.95
C LEU A 381 -17.92 24.04 15.10
N ARG A 382 -19.05 23.98 15.81
CA ARG A 382 -19.89 25.16 16.10
C ARG A 382 -19.35 25.97 17.28
N GLY A 383 -18.26 25.57 17.92
CA GLY A 383 -17.73 26.20 19.13
C GLY A 383 -18.55 25.87 20.39
N ALA A 384 -19.45 24.88 20.31
CA ALA A 384 -20.25 24.44 21.46
C ALA A 384 -19.40 23.39 22.25
N ILE A 385 -18.64 23.89 23.21
CA ILE A 385 -17.77 23.07 24.04
C ILE A 385 -18.57 22.50 25.20
N PRO A 386 -18.68 21.15 25.36
CA PRO A 386 -19.34 20.54 26.49
C PRO A 386 -18.68 20.89 27.83
N GLU A 387 -19.41 20.94 28.93
CA GLU A 387 -18.93 21.33 30.26
C GLU A 387 -17.83 20.39 30.78
N TRP A 388 -17.81 19.12 30.37
CA TRP A 388 -16.80 18.13 30.76
C TRP A 388 -15.48 18.25 29.99
N LEU A 389 -15.39 19.13 28.98
CA LEU A 389 -14.17 19.48 28.28
C LEU A 389 -13.65 20.85 28.73
N GLU A 390 -12.41 20.90 29.17
CA GLU A 390 -11.72 22.12 29.56
C GLU A 390 -10.72 22.53 28.48
N PRO A 391 -10.91 23.67 27.80
CA PRO A 391 -9.94 24.16 26.82
C PRO A 391 -8.59 24.44 27.50
N LEU A 392 -7.51 23.94 26.90
CA LEU A 392 -6.16 24.19 27.37
C LEU A 392 -5.51 25.37 26.63
N PRO A 393 -4.57 26.11 27.28
CA PRO A 393 -3.84 27.23 26.67
C PRO A 393 -3.07 26.84 25.41
N GLU A 394 -2.69 25.58 25.27
CA GLU A 394 -2.00 25.00 24.11
C GLU A 394 -2.87 24.95 22.84
N SER A 395 -4.15 25.29 22.96
CA SER A 395 -5.06 25.38 21.81
C SER A 395 -4.64 26.49 20.85
N THR A 396 -4.75 26.20 19.56
CA THR A 396 -4.59 27.16 18.46
C THR A 396 -5.90 27.25 17.65
N LYS A 397 -5.97 28.16 16.66
CA LYS A 397 -7.14 28.22 15.77
C LYS A 397 -7.33 26.94 14.95
N GLN A 398 -6.26 26.21 14.69
CA GLN A 398 -6.27 24.99 13.87
C GLN A 398 -6.34 23.70 14.69
N LEU A 399 -5.71 23.70 15.87
CA LEU A 399 -5.67 22.54 16.79
C LEU A 399 -6.25 22.96 18.14
N LEU A 400 -7.39 22.44 18.46
CA LEU A 400 -8.03 22.62 19.75
C LEU A 400 -7.61 21.49 20.69
N VAL A 401 -7.25 21.83 21.90
CA VAL A 401 -6.76 20.92 22.93
C VAL A 401 -7.65 21.05 24.17
N PHE A 402 -8.22 19.94 24.60
CA PHE A 402 -9.11 19.89 25.77
C PHE A 402 -8.63 18.86 26.76
N ALA A 403 -8.65 19.19 28.05
CA ALA A 403 -8.59 18.20 29.12
C ALA A 403 -9.98 17.64 29.40
N VAL A 404 -10.07 16.35 29.69
CA VAL A 404 -11.30 15.71 30.19
C VAL A 404 -11.36 15.95 31.71
N ARG A 405 -12.29 16.81 32.15
CA ARG A 405 -12.47 17.13 33.57
C ARG A 405 -12.73 15.87 34.41
N PRO A 406 -12.18 15.72 35.60
CA PRO A 406 -12.57 14.65 36.52
C PRO A 406 -14.07 14.69 36.79
N LYS A 407 -14.72 13.53 37.01
CA LYS A 407 -16.09 13.51 37.54
C LYS A 407 -16.06 14.12 38.96
N GLN A 408 -16.86 15.14 39.18
CA GLN A 408 -17.13 15.65 40.50
C GLN A 408 -17.90 14.63 41.33
#